data_dfbf23108ea68be9c0a5caa8d0e18c54
#
_entry.id   dfbf23108ea68be9c0a5caa8d0e18c54
#
_cell.length_a   1.000
_cell.length_b   1.000
_cell.length_c   1.000
_cell.angle_alpha   90.00
_cell.angle_beta   90.00
_cell.angle_gamma   90.00
#
_symmetry.space_group_name_H-M   'P 1'
#
loop_
_entity.id
_entity.type
_entity.pdbx_description
1 polymer ?
#
loop_
_entity_poly.entity_id
_entity_poly.type
_entity_poly.pdbx_seq_one_letter_code
_entity_poly.pdbx_strand_id
1 'polypeptide(L)'
;RIFAVRFIGDTGYVVTFRQTDPFYTLDLSDPTAPVVKGELKIAGYSGYLHPVGDGLILGVGQDATEEGTTTGSKATLFDVSNLSAPTVLDSWEAGGGSSPVEWDHRAFLWWEPEQLAVMPFSDWRSDINAAVVLQIGEGTITEVGRIDHKPDPDAPGEFPCPTIDANLLRGSAVPEDAEAEVALFLPEDITLMLCVADDSTPGKDLYPWVDGYMCEFLGAADVAEYGMEFGIEALDVPEGATIGACFPENYSWMPPIERTLVIDDDLWSYSWGQVQANDLASLERLGTVRF
;
A
#
# COMPACT_ATOMS: atom_id res chain seq x y z
N ARG A 1 -1.58 21.62 -18.15
CA ARG A 1 -2.66 20.78 -17.59
C ARG A 1 -2.91 21.20 -16.14
N ILE A 2 -4.17 21.22 -15.68
CA ILE A 2 -4.52 21.40 -14.26
C ILE A 2 -4.40 20.02 -13.58
N PHE A 3 -3.72 19.96 -12.43
CA PHE A 3 -3.51 18.76 -11.64
C PHE A 3 -4.36 18.75 -10.39
N ALA A 4 -4.40 19.86 -9.64
CA ALA A 4 -5.23 19.99 -8.48
C ALA A 4 -5.93 21.33 -8.45
N VAL A 5 -7.12 21.35 -7.88
CA VAL A 5 -7.89 22.55 -7.59
C VAL A 5 -8.54 22.41 -6.20
N ARG A 6 -8.46 23.47 -5.40
CA ARG A 6 -9.17 23.55 -4.11
C ARG A 6 -9.83 24.92 -3.98
N PHE A 7 -11.09 24.91 -3.58
CA PHE A 7 -11.84 26.13 -3.29
C PHE A 7 -12.16 26.19 -1.80
N ILE A 8 -11.91 27.32 -1.16
CA ILE A 8 -12.21 27.59 0.26
C ILE A 8 -12.80 28.98 0.34
N GLY A 9 -14.11 29.08 0.62
CA GLY A 9 -14.81 30.36 0.56
C GLY A 9 -14.64 31.05 -0.79
N ASP A 10 -14.20 32.29 -0.77
CA ASP A 10 -13.96 33.10 -1.96
C ASP A 10 -12.52 32.98 -2.51
N THR A 11 -11.81 31.93 -2.12
CA THR A 11 -10.42 31.71 -2.54
C THR A 11 -10.30 30.40 -3.32
N GLY A 12 -9.54 30.44 -4.42
CA GLY A 12 -9.16 29.27 -5.20
C GLY A 12 -7.66 29.01 -5.16
N TYR A 13 -7.29 27.74 -5.11
CA TYR A 13 -5.92 27.26 -5.22
C TYR A 13 -5.83 26.31 -6.40
N VAL A 14 -4.87 26.53 -7.29
CA VAL A 14 -4.75 25.78 -8.55
C VAL A 14 -3.30 25.40 -8.76
N VAL A 15 -3.08 24.09 -8.97
CA VAL A 15 -1.77 23.55 -9.39
C VAL A 15 -1.87 23.19 -10.86
N THR A 16 -0.92 23.68 -11.65
CA THR A 16 -0.81 23.35 -13.07
C THR A 16 0.57 22.76 -13.33
N PHE A 17 0.71 21.87 -14.29
CA PHE A 17 2.00 21.28 -14.64
C PHE A 17 2.35 21.42 -16.11
N ARG A 18 3.59 21.85 -16.35
CA ARG A 18 4.18 21.82 -17.69
C ARG A 18 5.66 21.42 -17.72
N GLN A 19 6.45 21.77 -16.73
CA GLN A 19 7.87 21.37 -16.46
C GLN A 19 8.33 21.89 -15.09
N THR A 20 7.78 23.00 -14.63
CA THR A 20 7.90 23.58 -13.30
C THR A 20 6.49 24.01 -12.91
N ASP A 21 6.03 23.65 -11.73
CA ASP A 21 4.63 23.86 -11.36
C ASP A 21 4.43 25.19 -10.66
N PRO A 22 3.67 26.09 -11.24
CA PRO A 22 3.12 27.17 -10.48
C PRO A 22 1.90 26.70 -9.65
N PHE A 23 1.98 26.91 -8.35
CA PHE A 23 0.86 26.96 -7.45
C PHE A 23 0.28 28.36 -7.46
N TYR A 24 -0.98 28.48 -7.92
CA TYR A 24 -1.67 29.76 -8.00
C TYR A 24 -2.66 29.93 -6.87
N THR A 25 -2.74 31.14 -6.36
CA THR A 25 -3.81 31.62 -5.48
C THR A 25 -4.73 32.58 -6.24
N LEU A 26 -6.04 32.40 -6.10
CA LEU A 26 -7.06 33.17 -6.82
C LEU A 26 -8.01 33.82 -5.82
N ASP A 27 -8.36 35.06 -6.09
CA ASP A 27 -9.48 35.75 -5.48
C ASP A 27 -10.73 35.57 -6.33
N LEU A 28 -11.74 34.99 -5.75
CA LEU A 28 -13.03 34.65 -6.37
C LEU A 28 -14.19 35.43 -5.72
N SER A 29 -13.90 36.46 -4.92
CA SER A 29 -14.90 37.29 -4.25
C SER A 29 -15.88 37.95 -5.24
N ASP A 30 -15.42 38.25 -6.44
CA ASP A 30 -16.28 38.56 -7.58
C ASP A 30 -16.27 37.39 -8.58
N PRO A 31 -17.33 36.55 -8.60
CA PRO A 31 -17.38 35.38 -9.48
C PRO A 31 -17.41 35.74 -10.97
N THR A 32 -17.69 36.99 -11.32
CA THR A 32 -17.69 37.49 -12.72
C THR A 32 -16.31 37.98 -13.14
N ALA A 33 -15.39 38.18 -12.19
CA ALA A 33 -14.06 38.74 -12.43
C ALA A 33 -12.99 38.05 -11.54
N PRO A 34 -12.73 36.72 -11.72
CA PRO A 34 -11.72 36.02 -10.93
C PRO A 34 -10.31 36.60 -11.18
N VAL A 35 -9.51 36.75 -10.11
CA VAL A 35 -8.19 37.38 -10.16
C VAL A 35 -7.14 36.44 -9.62
N VAL A 36 -6.06 36.22 -10.36
CA VAL A 36 -4.84 35.58 -9.84
C VAL A 36 -4.15 36.57 -8.92
N LYS A 37 -3.99 36.21 -7.64
CA LYS A 37 -3.32 37.03 -6.62
C LYS A 37 -1.85 36.72 -6.49
N GLY A 38 -1.49 35.43 -6.52
CA GLY A 38 -0.12 34.98 -6.33
C GLY A 38 0.21 33.77 -7.20
N GLU A 39 1.51 33.60 -7.39
CA GLU A 39 2.12 32.47 -8.08
C GLU A 39 3.36 32.03 -7.30
N LEU A 40 3.46 30.73 -7.01
CA LEU A 40 4.64 30.12 -6.38
C LEU A 40 5.14 28.97 -7.25
N LYS A 41 6.39 29.04 -7.70
CA LYS A 41 7.03 27.97 -8.46
C LYS A 41 7.70 26.98 -7.53
N ILE A 42 7.40 25.72 -7.70
CA ILE A 42 7.95 24.60 -6.93
C ILE A 42 8.45 23.52 -7.87
N ALA A 43 9.42 22.72 -7.42
CA ALA A 43 9.81 21.49 -8.08
C ALA A 43 8.77 20.41 -7.81
N GLY A 44 8.42 19.61 -8.82
CA GLY A 44 7.36 18.61 -8.71
C GLY A 44 5.95 19.21 -8.83
N TYR A 45 4.93 18.47 -8.37
CA TYR A 45 3.55 18.92 -8.40
C TYR A 45 2.73 18.36 -7.23
N SER A 46 1.63 19.06 -6.90
CA SER A 46 0.60 18.52 -6.03
C SER A 46 -0.60 18.06 -6.86
N GLY A 47 -0.94 16.78 -6.75
CA GLY A 47 -2.15 16.18 -7.33
C GLY A 47 -3.39 16.39 -6.46
N TYR A 48 -3.19 16.65 -5.17
CA TYR A 48 -4.24 16.92 -4.20
C TYR A 48 -3.85 18.06 -3.25
N LEU A 49 -4.83 18.86 -2.84
CA LEU A 49 -4.67 19.98 -1.89
C LEU A 49 -5.67 19.85 -0.75
N HIS A 50 -5.20 19.95 0.50
CA HIS A 50 -6.03 19.90 1.69
C HIS A 50 -5.75 21.07 2.63
N PRO A 51 -6.78 21.80 3.15
CA PRO A 51 -6.57 22.79 4.20
C PRO A 51 -6.28 22.07 5.52
N VAL A 52 -5.19 22.46 6.18
CA VAL A 52 -4.71 21.83 7.43
C VAL A 52 -4.60 22.84 8.59
N GLY A 53 -5.19 24.01 8.44
CA GLY A 53 -5.21 25.08 9.42
C GLY A 53 -5.49 26.43 8.79
N ASP A 54 -5.54 27.48 9.59
CA ASP A 54 -5.78 28.84 9.11
C ASP A 54 -4.61 29.32 8.24
N GLY A 55 -4.88 29.51 6.96
CA GLY A 55 -3.86 29.93 5.99
C GLY A 55 -2.84 28.86 5.61
N LEU A 56 -3.08 27.59 5.97
CA LEU A 56 -2.20 26.47 5.64
C LEU A 56 -2.88 25.49 4.69
N ILE A 57 -2.14 25.08 3.66
CA ILE A 57 -2.55 24.04 2.68
C ILE A 57 -1.48 22.96 2.64
N LEU A 58 -1.87 21.70 2.78
CA LEU A 58 -1.03 20.56 2.49
C LEU A 58 -1.28 20.09 1.06
N GLY A 59 -0.24 20.05 0.24
CA GLY A 59 -0.26 19.48 -1.10
C GLY A 59 0.37 18.09 -1.10
N VAL A 60 -0.28 17.10 -1.69
CA VAL A 60 0.24 15.74 -1.89
C VAL A 60 0.42 15.49 -3.37
N GLY A 61 1.58 14.99 -3.77
CA GLY A 61 1.91 14.69 -5.16
C GLY A 61 3.30 14.11 -5.33
N GLN A 62 4.02 14.60 -6.34
CA GLN A 62 5.35 14.09 -6.70
C GLN A 62 6.40 15.20 -6.58
N ASP A 63 7.56 14.82 -6.07
CA ASP A 63 8.76 15.61 -6.25
C ASP A 63 9.35 15.43 -7.65
N ALA A 64 10.17 16.38 -8.10
CA ALA A 64 10.84 16.29 -9.39
C ALA A 64 12.18 17.01 -9.37
N THR A 65 13.07 16.61 -10.30
CA THR A 65 14.29 17.33 -10.59
C THR A 65 14.00 18.67 -11.31
N GLU A 66 14.98 19.54 -11.43
CA GLU A 66 14.86 20.80 -12.18
C GLU A 66 14.48 20.58 -13.66
N GLU A 67 14.84 19.42 -14.22
CA GLU A 67 14.48 19.01 -15.58
C GLU A 67 13.04 18.46 -15.70
N GLY A 68 12.31 18.30 -14.57
CA GLY A 68 10.94 17.84 -14.52
C GLY A 68 10.76 16.32 -14.46
N THR A 69 11.82 15.57 -14.15
CA THR A 69 11.72 14.12 -13.91
C THR A 69 11.25 13.86 -12.48
N THR A 70 10.14 13.15 -12.31
CA THR A 70 9.60 12.80 -10.99
C THR A 70 10.56 11.89 -10.23
N THR A 71 10.76 12.17 -8.95
CA THR A 71 11.70 11.46 -8.06
C THR A 71 11.00 10.66 -6.98
N GLY A 72 9.74 10.94 -6.66
CA GLY A 72 8.96 10.19 -5.69
C GLY A 72 7.84 10.99 -5.06
N SER A 73 7.10 10.34 -4.16
CA SER A 73 5.97 10.98 -3.47
C SER A 73 6.44 12.10 -2.55
N LYS A 74 5.67 13.18 -2.52
CA LYS A 74 5.96 14.41 -1.75
C LYS A 74 4.71 14.96 -1.09
N ALA A 75 4.86 15.42 0.14
CA ALA A 75 3.89 16.28 0.80
C ALA A 75 4.51 17.66 1.03
N THR A 76 3.82 18.73 0.66
CA THR A 76 4.33 20.11 0.76
C THR A 76 3.36 20.96 1.57
N LEU A 77 3.86 21.65 2.58
CA LEU A 77 3.08 22.58 3.39
C LEU A 77 3.24 24.01 2.87
N PHE A 78 2.14 24.60 2.45
CA PHE A 78 2.08 25.97 1.94
C PHE A 78 1.50 26.92 2.98
N ASP A 79 2.13 28.08 3.17
CA ASP A 79 1.53 29.25 3.77
C ASP A 79 0.83 30.09 2.69
N VAL A 80 -0.47 30.20 2.81
CA VAL A 80 -1.34 30.99 1.92
C VAL A 80 -2.08 32.11 2.66
N SER A 81 -1.64 32.44 3.87
CA SER A 81 -2.20 33.56 4.67
C SER A 81 -2.12 34.90 3.92
N ASN A 82 -1.09 35.08 3.11
CA ASN A 82 -0.98 36.16 2.14
C ASN A 82 -1.13 35.62 0.71
N LEU A 83 -2.32 35.75 0.14
CA LEU A 83 -2.61 35.26 -1.22
C LEU A 83 -1.69 35.87 -2.30
N SER A 84 -1.13 37.07 -2.06
CA SER A 84 -0.23 37.71 -3.04
C SER A 84 1.22 37.21 -2.96
N ALA A 85 1.56 36.46 -1.93
CA ALA A 85 2.89 35.94 -1.70
C ALA A 85 2.84 34.58 -0.98
N PRO A 86 2.29 33.53 -1.62
CA PRO A 86 2.30 32.19 -1.04
C PRO A 86 3.74 31.68 -0.93
N THR A 87 4.03 30.89 0.12
CA THR A 87 5.36 30.32 0.35
C THR A 87 5.28 28.84 0.72
N VAL A 88 6.37 28.10 0.48
CA VAL A 88 6.56 26.78 1.07
C VAL A 88 7.14 26.96 2.46
N LEU A 89 6.53 26.31 3.46
CA LEU A 89 7.06 26.26 4.82
C LEU A 89 7.97 25.04 4.99
N ASP A 90 7.51 23.87 4.55
CA ASP A 90 8.23 22.61 4.70
C ASP A 90 7.78 21.60 3.66
N SER A 91 8.56 20.53 3.49
CA SER A 91 8.17 19.37 2.67
C SER A 91 8.69 18.06 3.24
N TRP A 92 7.88 17.01 3.09
CA TRP A 92 8.27 15.62 3.30
C TRP A 92 8.42 14.93 1.95
N GLU A 93 9.47 14.13 1.80
CA GLU A 93 9.81 13.43 0.56
C GLU A 93 10.10 11.95 0.85
N ALA A 94 9.44 11.05 0.11
CA ALA A 94 9.65 9.61 0.26
C ALA A 94 10.92 9.08 -0.42
N GLY A 95 11.50 9.86 -1.33
CA GLY A 95 12.65 9.42 -2.14
C GLY A 95 12.33 8.41 -3.23
N GLY A 96 11.06 8.09 -3.45
CA GLY A 96 10.56 7.14 -4.45
C GLY A 96 9.05 7.02 -4.42
N GLY A 97 8.49 6.07 -5.18
CA GLY A 97 7.10 5.66 -5.14
C GLY A 97 6.04 6.69 -5.49
N SER A 98 4.81 6.39 -5.13
CA SER A 98 3.63 7.24 -5.37
C SER A 98 2.54 7.02 -4.32
N SER A 99 1.63 7.98 -4.20
CA SER A 99 0.46 7.89 -3.35
C SER A 99 -0.83 7.86 -4.18
N PRO A 100 -1.78 6.97 -3.90
CA PRO A 100 -3.08 6.98 -4.56
C PRO A 100 -3.89 8.29 -4.31
N VAL A 101 -3.52 9.09 -3.31
CA VAL A 101 -4.11 10.40 -3.05
C VAL A 101 -4.04 11.33 -4.28
N GLU A 102 -3.07 11.14 -5.15
CA GLU A 102 -2.89 11.94 -6.37
C GLU A 102 -4.07 11.81 -7.36
N TRP A 103 -4.80 10.69 -7.36
CA TRP A 103 -5.93 10.42 -8.26
C TRP A 103 -7.21 10.02 -7.53
N ASP A 104 -7.14 9.63 -6.27
CA ASP A 104 -8.28 9.35 -5.40
C ASP A 104 -8.15 10.07 -4.06
N HIS A 105 -8.74 11.24 -3.95
CA HIS A 105 -8.68 12.08 -2.75
C HIS A 105 -9.26 11.41 -1.49
N ARG A 106 -10.08 10.34 -1.64
CA ARG A 106 -10.62 9.57 -0.51
C ARG A 106 -9.58 8.69 0.16
N ALA A 107 -8.41 8.51 -0.46
CA ALA A 107 -7.28 7.84 0.16
C ALA A 107 -6.58 8.71 1.22
N PHE A 108 -6.80 10.04 1.21
CA PHE A 108 -6.23 10.95 2.18
C PHE A 108 -7.11 11.07 3.42
N LEU A 109 -6.50 10.96 4.59
CA LEU A 109 -7.12 11.21 5.88
C LEU A 109 -6.48 12.45 6.53
N TRP A 110 -7.30 13.40 6.99
CA TRP A 110 -6.90 14.48 7.88
C TRP A 110 -7.59 14.33 9.23
N TRP A 111 -6.79 14.10 10.27
CA TRP A 111 -7.27 13.99 11.65
C TRP A 111 -6.92 15.28 12.40
N GLU A 112 -7.85 16.24 12.37
CA GLU A 112 -7.67 17.57 12.91
C GLU A 112 -7.36 17.60 14.42
N PRO A 113 -7.95 16.76 15.30
CA PRO A 113 -7.67 16.81 16.74
C PRO A 113 -6.19 16.68 17.09
N GLU A 114 -5.44 15.89 16.34
CA GLU A 114 -4.01 15.68 16.56
C GLU A 114 -3.15 16.23 15.42
N GLN A 115 -3.76 16.92 14.45
CA GLN A 115 -3.08 17.49 13.29
C GLN A 115 -2.31 16.44 12.50
N LEU A 116 -2.90 15.26 12.32
CA LEU A 116 -2.30 14.15 11.57
C LEU A 116 -2.84 14.08 10.15
N ALA A 117 -1.93 13.98 9.18
CA ALA A 117 -2.23 13.61 7.82
C ALA A 117 -1.79 12.17 7.58
N VAL A 118 -2.70 11.31 7.13
CA VAL A 118 -2.37 9.93 6.81
C VAL A 118 -2.62 9.70 5.32
N MET A 119 -1.64 9.16 4.65
CA MET A 119 -1.73 8.87 3.22
C MET A 119 -1.11 7.52 2.87
N PRO A 120 -1.79 6.68 2.09
CA PRO A 120 -1.19 5.48 1.52
C PRO A 120 -0.03 5.84 0.61
N PHE A 121 0.98 4.98 0.61
CA PHE A 121 2.19 5.14 -0.15
C PHE A 121 2.71 3.78 -0.61
N SER A 122 3.13 3.69 -1.88
CA SER A 122 3.71 2.48 -2.45
C SER A 122 4.97 2.81 -3.25
N ASP A 123 6.02 2.04 -3.02
CA ASP A 123 7.22 2.03 -3.85
C ASP A 123 7.62 0.59 -4.17
N TRP A 124 7.35 0.17 -5.41
CA TRP A 124 7.62 -1.17 -5.91
C TRP A 124 9.11 -1.51 -6.00
N ARG A 125 10.00 -0.49 -6.02
CA ARG A 125 11.46 -0.69 -6.07
C ARG A 125 12.04 -1.05 -4.71
N SER A 126 11.42 -0.50 -3.66
CA SER A 126 11.83 -0.70 -2.27
C SER A 126 10.91 -1.66 -1.52
N ASP A 127 9.93 -2.26 -2.23
CA ASP A 127 8.94 -3.16 -1.66
C ASP A 127 8.19 -2.56 -0.47
N ILE A 128 7.76 -1.32 -0.64
CA ILE A 128 7.02 -0.59 0.39
C ILE A 128 5.56 -0.46 -0.04
N ASN A 129 4.66 -0.97 0.78
CA ASN A 129 3.23 -0.69 0.75
C ASN A 129 2.80 -0.33 2.18
N ALA A 130 2.60 0.95 2.43
CA ALA A 130 2.34 1.46 3.77
C ALA A 130 1.36 2.65 3.73
N ALA A 131 0.80 3.02 4.87
CA ALA A 131 0.27 4.36 5.08
C ALA A 131 1.25 5.15 5.94
N VAL A 132 1.67 6.29 5.43
CA VAL A 132 2.57 7.22 6.13
C VAL A 132 1.72 8.14 7.00
N VAL A 133 2.13 8.32 8.25
CA VAL A 133 1.51 9.22 9.21
C VAL A 133 2.41 10.44 9.40
N LEU A 134 1.90 11.61 9.02
CA LEU A 134 2.60 12.89 9.09
C LEU A 134 1.96 13.79 10.13
N GLN A 135 2.74 14.28 11.07
CA GLN A 135 2.35 15.33 11.99
C GLN A 135 2.55 16.69 11.31
N ILE A 136 1.50 17.48 11.24
CA ILE A 136 1.54 18.85 10.69
C ILE A 136 1.62 19.84 11.84
N GLY A 137 2.77 20.50 11.97
CA GLY A 137 2.99 21.57 12.93
C GLY A 137 2.72 22.97 12.35
N GLU A 138 3.02 24.02 13.11
CA GLU A 138 2.92 25.43 12.71
C GLU A 138 3.99 25.84 11.67
N GLY A 139 4.21 25.05 10.65
CA GLY A 139 5.22 25.30 9.60
C GLY A 139 6.16 24.14 9.38
N THR A 140 5.85 22.96 9.93
CA THR A 140 6.67 21.77 9.79
C THR A 140 5.83 20.55 9.43
N ILE A 141 6.45 19.59 8.71
CA ILE A 141 5.93 18.26 8.47
C ILE A 141 6.91 17.28 9.12
N THR A 142 6.41 16.44 10.02
CA THR A 142 7.24 15.41 10.67
C THR A 142 6.63 14.04 10.43
N GLU A 143 7.38 13.10 9.87
CA GLU A 143 6.92 11.71 9.79
C GLU A 143 6.91 11.11 11.20
N VAL A 144 5.73 10.72 11.68
CA VAL A 144 5.53 10.05 12.97
C VAL A 144 5.87 8.58 12.84
N GLY A 145 5.46 7.97 11.71
CA GLY A 145 5.72 6.57 11.42
C GLY A 145 4.92 6.09 10.22
N ARG A 146 4.91 4.77 10.06
CA ARG A 146 4.21 4.08 8.99
C ARG A 146 3.49 2.89 9.54
N ILE A 147 2.31 2.61 8.98
CA ILE A 147 1.62 1.35 9.19
C ILE A 147 1.64 0.56 7.88
N ASP A 148 1.84 -0.72 7.95
CA ASP A 148 1.79 -1.62 6.79
C ASP A 148 0.88 -2.82 7.08
N HIS A 149 0.55 -3.55 6.03
CA HIS A 149 -0.24 -4.75 6.11
C HIS A 149 0.62 -6.02 6.05
N LYS A 150 1.93 -5.89 6.35
CA LYS A 150 2.82 -7.06 6.38
C LYS A 150 2.35 -8.07 7.41
N PRO A 151 2.52 -9.36 7.12
CA PRO A 151 2.34 -10.40 8.12
C PRO A 151 3.18 -10.10 9.35
N ASP A 152 2.67 -10.49 10.51
CA ASP A 152 3.47 -10.49 11.72
C ASP A 152 4.50 -11.63 11.61
N PRO A 153 5.80 -11.34 11.56
CA PRO A 153 6.82 -12.39 11.44
C PRO A 153 6.88 -13.32 12.67
N ASP A 154 6.33 -12.87 13.80
CA ASP A 154 6.27 -13.62 15.05
C ASP A 154 4.90 -14.29 15.27
N ALA A 155 3.91 -14.05 14.39
CA ALA A 155 2.64 -14.74 14.48
C ALA A 155 2.86 -16.23 14.15
N PRO A 156 2.40 -17.14 15.02
CA PRO A 156 2.42 -18.54 14.68
C PRO A 156 1.54 -18.75 13.44
N GLY A 157 2.14 -19.16 12.33
CA GLY A 157 1.41 -19.49 11.10
C GLY A 157 0.39 -20.60 11.40
N GLU A 158 -0.83 -20.21 11.66
CA GLU A 158 -1.94 -21.17 11.75
C GLU A 158 -2.33 -21.57 10.32
N PHE A 159 -1.69 -22.61 9.82
CA PHE A 159 -2.12 -23.21 8.56
C PHE A 159 -3.50 -23.86 8.75
N PRO A 160 -4.45 -23.61 7.83
CA PRO A 160 -5.80 -24.13 7.95
C PRO A 160 -5.88 -25.67 7.87
N CYS A 161 -4.79 -26.31 7.44
CA CYS A 161 -4.73 -27.75 7.25
C CYS A 161 -3.42 -28.31 7.81
N PRO A 162 -3.36 -29.62 8.11
CA PRO A 162 -2.12 -30.28 8.52
C PRO A 162 -1.00 -30.11 7.49
N THR A 163 0.16 -29.69 7.93
CA THR A 163 1.36 -29.58 7.10
C THR A 163 1.95 -30.94 6.77
N ILE A 164 2.47 -31.08 5.56
CA ILE A 164 3.20 -32.25 5.08
C ILE A 164 4.69 -31.89 5.06
N ASP A 165 5.54 -32.79 5.55
CA ASP A 165 6.99 -32.59 5.42
C ASP A 165 7.42 -32.69 3.95
N ALA A 166 7.73 -31.56 3.34
CA ALA A 166 8.19 -31.46 1.96
C ALA A 166 9.45 -32.30 1.68
N ASN A 167 10.26 -32.60 2.72
CA ASN A 167 11.44 -33.45 2.57
C ASN A 167 11.09 -34.92 2.30
N LEU A 168 9.89 -35.37 2.70
CA LEU A 168 9.39 -36.71 2.35
C LEU A 168 9.16 -36.85 0.85
N LEU A 169 8.86 -35.79 0.16
CA LEU A 169 8.65 -35.75 -1.28
C LEU A 169 9.96 -35.67 -2.04
N ARG A 170 10.92 -34.89 -1.55
CA ARG A 170 12.25 -34.77 -2.15
C ARG A 170 13.06 -36.08 -2.12
N GLY A 171 12.71 -37.00 -1.22
CA GLY A 171 13.42 -38.29 -1.06
C GLY A 171 12.84 -39.49 -1.82
N SER A 172 11.59 -39.40 -2.31
CA SER A 172 10.86 -40.57 -2.78
C SER A 172 10.57 -40.60 -4.27
N ALA A 173 10.76 -39.51 -5.00
CA ALA A 173 10.16 -39.34 -6.33
C ALA A 173 11.11 -38.91 -7.44
N VAL A 174 12.41 -39.07 -7.32
CA VAL A 174 13.31 -38.89 -8.45
C VAL A 174 13.62 -40.30 -9.03
N PRO A 175 13.02 -40.72 -10.17
CA PRO A 175 13.49 -41.87 -10.90
C PRO A 175 14.97 -41.70 -11.22
N GLU A 176 15.77 -42.78 -11.15
CA GLU A 176 17.22 -42.74 -11.44
C GLU A 176 17.57 -42.24 -12.85
N ASP A 177 16.57 -42.08 -13.72
CA ASP A 177 16.64 -41.63 -15.10
C ASP A 177 16.03 -40.25 -15.36
N ALA A 178 15.50 -39.57 -14.34
CA ALA A 178 15.04 -38.16 -14.45
C ALA A 178 16.25 -37.24 -14.51
N GLU A 179 16.33 -36.42 -15.54
CA GLU A 179 17.38 -35.40 -15.65
C GLU A 179 17.33 -34.48 -14.41
N ALA A 180 18.49 -34.23 -13.82
CA ALA A 180 18.68 -33.55 -12.53
C ALA A 180 18.07 -32.13 -12.41
N GLU A 181 17.44 -31.65 -13.45
CA GLU A 181 16.77 -30.34 -13.47
C GLU A 181 15.37 -30.33 -12.82
N VAL A 182 14.68 -31.50 -12.74
CA VAL A 182 13.30 -31.54 -12.18
C VAL A 182 13.28 -31.50 -10.67
N ALA A 183 14.34 -31.95 -10.00
CA ALA A 183 14.45 -31.90 -8.53
C ALA A 183 14.70 -30.50 -7.94
N LEU A 184 14.83 -29.48 -8.78
CA LEU A 184 15.26 -28.13 -8.41
C LEU A 184 14.11 -27.12 -8.19
N PHE A 185 12.85 -27.50 -8.41
CA PHE A 185 11.74 -26.55 -8.48
C PHE A 185 10.88 -26.42 -7.21
N LEU A 186 11.05 -27.23 -6.18
CA LEU A 186 10.46 -26.92 -4.87
C LEU A 186 11.43 -26.02 -4.13
N PRO A 187 11.11 -24.73 -3.90
CA PRO A 187 11.90 -23.87 -3.04
C PRO A 187 12.14 -24.54 -1.68
N GLU A 188 13.32 -24.32 -1.06
CA GLU A 188 13.66 -24.96 0.23
C GLU A 188 12.68 -24.59 1.35
N ASP A 189 11.95 -23.49 1.17
CA ASP A 189 11.06 -22.83 2.09
C ASP A 189 9.56 -23.04 1.79
N ILE A 190 9.21 -23.90 0.81
CA ILE A 190 7.80 -24.21 0.56
C ILE A 190 7.21 -25.06 1.70
N THR A 191 6.02 -24.65 2.15
CA THR A 191 5.20 -25.47 3.06
C THR A 191 4.06 -26.11 2.30
N LEU A 192 3.94 -27.44 2.41
CA LEU A 192 2.83 -28.20 1.82
C LEU A 192 1.79 -28.53 2.89
N MET A 193 0.52 -28.46 2.53
CA MET A 193 -0.60 -28.82 3.38
C MET A 193 -1.50 -29.81 2.67
N LEU A 194 -2.07 -30.76 3.42
CA LEU A 194 -3.14 -31.63 2.94
C LEU A 194 -4.47 -31.18 3.56
N CYS A 195 -5.34 -30.62 2.74
CA CYS A 195 -6.67 -30.19 3.13
C CYS A 195 -7.69 -31.25 2.71
N VAL A 196 -8.34 -31.86 3.69
CA VAL A 196 -9.47 -32.77 3.43
C VAL A 196 -10.71 -31.91 3.26
N ALA A 197 -11.45 -32.10 2.15
CA ALA A 197 -12.62 -31.29 1.83
C ALA A 197 -13.67 -31.40 2.95
N ASP A 198 -13.87 -30.30 3.65
CA ASP A 198 -15.03 -30.03 4.49
C ASP A 198 -15.58 -28.64 4.10
N ASP A 199 -16.70 -28.25 4.72
CA ASP A 199 -17.33 -26.95 4.43
C ASP A 199 -16.45 -25.72 4.80
N SER A 200 -15.31 -25.94 5.47
CA SER A 200 -14.33 -24.92 5.84
C SER A 200 -13.15 -24.81 4.90
N THR A 201 -13.01 -25.78 3.94
CA THR A 201 -11.91 -25.75 2.97
C THR A 201 -12.11 -24.56 2.03
N PRO A 202 -11.11 -23.67 1.88
CA PRO A 202 -11.18 -22.58 0.92
C PRO A 202 -11.45 -23.11 -0.49
N GLY A 203 -12.39 -22.49 -1.18
CA GLY A 203 -12.72 -22.88 -2.56
C GLY A 203 -11.52 -22.71 -3.49
N LYS A 204 -11.54 -23.45 -4.57
CA LYS A 204 -10.50 -23.54 -5.63
C LYS A 204 -10.07 -22.19 -6.23
N ASP A 205 -10.90 -21.14 -6.08
CA ASP A 205 -10.69 -19.80 -6.64
C ASP A 205 -10.20 -18.79 -5.60
N LEU A 206 -9.89 -19.22 -4.38
CA LEU A 206 -9.35 -18.36 -3.34
C LEU A 206 -7.86 -18.66 -3.19
N TYR A 207 -7.05 -17.62 -3.31
CA TYR A 207 -5.67 -17.61 -2.83
C TYR A 207 -5.71 -17.17 -1.35
N PRO A 208 -5.97 -18.08 -0.41
CA PRO A 208 -6.00 -17.68 1.00
C PRO A 208 -4.59 -17.34 1.42
N TRP A 209 -4.45 -16.15 1.94
CA TRP A 209 -3.25 -15.73 2.64
C TRP A 209 -3.22 -16.46 3.99
N VAL A 210 -2.24 -17.30 4.17
CA VAL A 210 -1.89 -17.83 5.48
C VAL A 210 -0.73 -17.00 5.99
N ASP A 211 -0.76 -16.55 7.21
CA ASP A 211 0.20 -15.59 7.78
C ASP A 211 1.64 -15.77 7.28
N GLY A 212 2.09 -14.84 6.43
CA GLY A 212 3.42 -14.86 5.82
C GLY A 212 3.60 -15.79 4.61
N TYR A 213 2.54 -16.45 4.14
CA TYR A 213 2.60 -17.36 2.99
C TYR A 213 1.49 -17.08 2.00
N MET A 214 1.82 -17.16 0.72
CA MET A 214 0.86 -17.25 -0.36
C MET A 214 0.63 -18.72 -0.66
N CYS A 215 -0.61 -19.19 -0.59
CA CYS A 215 -0.96 -20.60 -0.80
C CYS A 215 -1.76 -20.78 -2.09
N GLU A 216 -1.40 -21.78 -2.87
CA GLU A 216 -2.17 -22.27 -4.01
C GLU A 216 -2.75 -23.63 -3.67
N PHE A 217 -4.05 -23.84 -3.91
CA PHE A 217 -4.71 -25.12 -3.62
C PHE A 217 -4.99 -25.89 -4.90
N LEU A 218 -4.39 -27.06 -5.00
CA LEU A 218 -4.48 -27.97 -6.14
C LEU A 218 -5.33 -29.19 -5.77
N GLY A 219 -6.38 -29.47 -6.53
CA GLY A 219 -7.12 -30.71 -6.43
C GLY A 219 -6.34 -31.89 -7.06
N ALA A 220 -6.80 -33.13 -6.82
CA ALA A 220 -6.16 -34.33 -7.34
C ALA A 220 -5.97 -34.31 -8.87
N ALA A 221 -6.90 -33.69 -9.62
CA ALA A 221 -6.79 -33.54 -11.07
C ALA A 221 -5.70 -32.56 -11.48
N ASP A 222 -5.59 -31.44 -10.74
CA ASP A 222 -4.60 -30.39 -10.99
C ASP A 222 -3.19 -30.88 -10.63
N VAL A 223 -3.06 -31.66 -9.54
CA VAL A 223 -1.80 -32.31 -9.15
C VAL A 223 -1.34 -33.28 -10.24
N ALA A 224 -2.26 -34.04 -10.87
CA ALA A 224 -1.93 -34.96 -11.97
C ALA A 224 -1.51 -34.20 -13.25
N GLU A 225 -2.03 -32.99 -13.48
CA GLU A 225 -1.74 -32.17 -14.66
C GLU A 225 -0.49 -31.31 -14.47
N TYR A 226 -0.37 -30.66 -13.33
CA TYR A 226 0.68 -29.68 -13.02
C TYR A 226 1.70 -30.17 -12.01
N GLY A 227 1.48 -31.33 -11.39
CA GLY A 227 2.32 -31.86 -10.32
C GLY A 227 3.78 -32.04 -10.72
N MET A 228 4.06 -32.37 -12.02
CA MET A 228 5.43 -32.45 -12.55
C MET A 228 6.16 -31.09 -12.45
N GLU A 229 5.45 -30.00 -12.64
CA GLU A 229 6.04 -28.65 -12.56
C GLU A 229 6.49 -28.31 -11.14
N PHE A 230 5.84 -28.87 -10.13
CA PHE A 230 6.13 -28.64 -8.72
C PHE A 230 6.79 -29.84 -8.01
N GLY A 231 7.03 -30.94 -8.71
CA GLY A 231 7.61 -32.16 -8.12
C GLY A 231 6.72 -32.88 -7.11
N ILE A 232 5.40 -32.67 -7.18
CA ILE A 232 4.40 -33.23 -6.25
C ILE A 232 3.53 -34.31 -6.87
N GLU A 233 3.83 -34.75 -8.10
CA GLU A 233 3.10 -35.80 -8.83
C GLU A 233 3.09 -37.18 -8.13
N ALA A 234 4.05 -37.39 -7.20
CA ALA A 234 4.12 -38.60 -6.40
C ALA A 234 3.20 -38.58 -5.16
N LEU A 235 2.50 -37.46 -4.88
CA LEU A 235 1.57 -37.40 -3.78
C LEU A 235 0.27 -38.14 -4.11
N ASP A 236 -0.05 -39.12 -3.28
CA ASP A 236 -1.36 -39.80 -3.31
C ASP A 236 -2.39 -38.87 -2.65
N VAL A 237 -3.06 -38.05 -3.47
CA VAL A 237 -4.09 -37.12 -3.00
C VAL A 237 -5.42 -37.82 -2.91
N PRO A 238 -5.99 -38.03 -1.72
CA PRO A 238 -7.30 -38.67 -1.57
C PRO A 238 -8.39 -37.95 -2.38
N GLU A 239 -9.36 -38.70 -2.87
CA GLU A 239 -10.54 -38.12 -3.55
C GLU A 239 -11.23 -37.12 -2.64
N GLY A 240 -11.43 -35.89 -3.12
CA GLY A 240 -12.04 -34.81 -2.37
C GLY A 240 -11.06 -34.00 -1.49
N ALA A 241 -9.78 -34.38 -1.43
CA ALA A 241 -8.76 -33.54 -0.78
C ALA A 241 -8.11 -32.57 -1.77
N THR A 242 -7.50 -31.52 -1.25
CA THR A 242 -6.68 -30.58 -1.98
C THR A 242 -5.30 -30.47 -1.32
N ILE A 243 -4.28 -30.21 -2.13
CA ILE A 243 -2.95 -29.86 -1.64
C ILE A 243 -2.82 -28.34 -1.70
N GLY A 244 -2.47 -27.73 -0.58
CA GLY A 244 -2.03 -26.34 -0.50
C GLY A 244 -0.51 -26.30 -0.62
N ALA A 245 0.00 -25.65 -1.65
CA ALA A 245 1.40 -25.31 -1.79
C ALA A 245 1.57 -23.86 -1.33
N CYS A 246 2.22 -23.65 -0.19
CA CYS A 246 2.40 -22.36 0.42
C CYS A 246 3.86 -21.92 0.28
N PHE A 247 4.04 -20.77 -0.34
CA PHE A 247 5.35 -20.17 -0.56
C PHE A 247 5.53 -19.05 0.48
N PRO A 248 6.66 -18.99 1.18
CA PRO A 248 6.96 -17.87 2.03
C PRO A 248 6.94 -16.58 1.20
N GLU A 249 6.40 -15.56 1.77
CA GLU A 249 6.15 -14.27 1.13
C GLU A 249 7.45 -13.49 0.86
N ASN A 250 8.34 -14.08 0.06
CA ASN A 250 9.44 -13.32 -0.58
C ASN A 250 8.96 -12.60 -1.85
N TYR A 251 7.74 -12.89 -2.29
CA TYR A 251 7.03 -12.16 -3.34
C TYR A 251 6.02 -11.23 -2.69
N SER A 252 6.48 -10.04 -2.36
CA SER A 252 5.70 -9.04 -1.67
C SER A 252 4.71 -8.30 -2.57
N TRP A 253 3.80 -9.01 -3.21
CA TRP A 253 2.65 -8.33 -3.73
C TRP A 253 1.59 -8.19 -2.63
N MET A 254 1.86 -7.27 -1.72
CA MET A 254 0.84 -6.88 -0.76
C MET A 254 -0.12 -5.89 -1.41
N PRO A 255 -1.44 -6.11 -1.29
CA PRO A 255 -2.38 -5.14 -1.78
C PRO A 255 -2.11 -3.80 -1.10
N PRO A 256 -1.99 -2.72 -1.90
CA PRO A 256 -1.74 -1.41 -1.33
C PRO A 256 -2.88 -1.01 -0.38
N ILE A 257 -2.53 -0.31 0.69
CA ILE A 257 -3.52 0.33 1.53
C ILE A 257 -4.28 1.35 0.69
N GLU A 258 -5.60 1.23 0.65
CA GLU A 258 -6.46 2.10 -0.14
C GLU A 258 -7.12 3.19 0.69
N ARG A 259 -7.41 2.88 1.95
CA ARG A 259 -8.16 3.76 2.85
C ARG A 259 -7.63 3.69 4.26
N THR A 260 -7.69 4.84 4.91
CA THR A 260 -7.46 4.95 6.35
C THR A 260 -8.57 5.78 6.98
N LEU A 261 -8.90 5.51 8.24
CA LEU A 261 -9.86 6.27 9.02
C LEU A 261 -9.52 6.15 10.51
N VAL A 262 -9.96 7.11 11.31
CA VAL A 262 -9.85 7.05 12.77
C VAL A 262 -11.21 6.74 13.35
N ILE A 263 -11.28 5.74 14.23
CA ILE A 263 -12.46 5.42 15.03
C ILE A 263 -12.00 5.37 16.48
N ASP A 264 -12.57 6.23 17.32
CA ASP A 264 -12.13 6.47 18.68
C ASP A 264 -10.62 6.86 18.70
N ASP A 265 -9.77 6.08 19.33
CA ASP A 265 -8.33 6.31 19.42
C ASP A 265 -7.51 5.37 18.50
N ASP A 266 -8.17 4.69 17.56
CA ASP A 266 -7.57 3.71 16.68
C ASP A 266 -7.50 4.20 15.23
N LEU A 267 -6.33 4.00 14.60
CA LEU A 267 -6.13 4.21 13.18
C LEU A 267 -6.41 2.91 12.42
N TRP A 268 -7.50 2.91 11.69
CA TRP A 268 -7.92 1.77 10.85
C TRP A 268 -7.40 1.96 9.43
N SER A 269 -6.90 0.87 8.86
CA SER A 269 -6.45 0.82 7.48
C SER A 269 -7.10 -0.35 6.74
N TYR A 270 -7.40 -0.12 5.47
CA TYR A 270 -8.04 -1.09 4.59
C TYR A 270 -7.22 -1.29 3.32
N SER A 271 -7.01 -2.54 2.96
CA SER A 271 -6.64 -3.00 1.63
C SER A 271 -7.65 -4.05 1.16
N TRP A 272 -7.62 -4.45 -0.10
CA TRP A 272 -8.58 -5.45 -0.60
C TRP A 272 -8.40 -6.85 0.02
N GLY A 273 -7.31 -7.12 0.74
CA GLY A 273 -7.05 -8.39 1.43
C GLY A 273 -7.25 -8.34 2.94
N GLN A 274 -7.27 -7.13 3.56
CA GLN A 274 -7.40 -7.03 5.01
C GLN A 274 -7.87 -5.67 5.52
N VAL A 275 -8.38 -5.70 6.75
CA VAL A 275 -8.58 -4.52 7.61
C VAL A 275 -7.68 -4.68 8.84
N GLN A 276 -6.98 -3.62 9.20
CA GLN A 276 -6.10 -3.59 10.36
C GLN A 276 -6.41 -2.38 11.24
N ALA A 277 -6.34 -2.58 12.56
CA ALA A 277 -6.38 -1.53 13.56
C ALA A 277 -5.00 -1.32 14.16
N ASN A 278 -4.61 -0.07 14.32
CA ASN A 278 -3.40 0.36 15.01
C ASN A 278 -3.78 1.40 16.07
N ASP A 279 -3.14 1.37 17.22
CA ASP A 279 -3.23 2.48 18.19
C ASP A 279 -2.75 3.78 17.53
N LEU A 280 -3.55 4.84 17.63
CA LEU A 280 -3.29 6.08 16.90
C LEU A 280 -2.00 6.78 17.37
N ALA A 281 -1.69 6.69 18.65
CA ALA A 281 -0.55 7.38 19.25
C ALA A 281 0.79 6.65 19.06
N SER A 282 0.79 5.32 19.19
CA SER A 282 2.01 4.49 19.09
C SER A 282 2.21 3.87 17.71
N LEU A 283 1.16 3.80 16.89
CA LEU A 283 1.06 3.07 15.64
C LEU A 283 1.24 1.55 15.78
N GLU A 284 1.26 1.02 17.02
CA GLU A 284 1.32 -0.42 17.26
C GLU A 284 0.08 -1.13 16.74
N ARG A 285 0.27 -2.29 16.12
CA ARG A 285 -0.83 -3.11 15.60
C ARG A 285 -1.66 -3.68 16.75
N LEU A 286 -2.96 -3.42 16.75
CA LEU A 286 -3.92 -3.94 17.72
C LEU A 286 -4.61 -5.21 17.24
N GLY A 287 -4.85 -5.31 15.93
CA GLY A 287 -5.50 -6.48 15.37
C GLY A 287 -5.67 -6.37 13.85
N THR A 288 -5.92 -7.52 13.24
CA THR A 288 -6.09 -7.65 11.78
C THR A 288 -7.22 -8.63 11.49
N VAL A 289 -8.05 -8.31 10.50
CA VAL A 289 -9.02 -9.23 9.89
C VAL A 289 -8.69 -9.36 8.42
N ARG A 290 -8.49 -10.59 7.97
CA ARG A 290 -8.23 -10.94 6.55
C ARG A 290 -9.48 -11.58 5.93
N PHE A 291 -9.66 -11.43 4.62
CA PHE A 291 -10.82 -11.95 3.87
C PHE A 291 -10.46 -12.27 2.41
#